data_9a32191acda4918ae478e0ac7515cf5f
#
_entry.id   9a32191acda4918ae478e0ac7515cf5f
#
_cell.length_a   1.000
_cell.length_b   1.000
_cell.length_c   1.000
_cell.angle_alpha   90.00
_cell.angle_beta   90.00
_cell.angle_gamma   90.00
#
_symmetry.space_group_name_H-M   'P 1'
#
loop_
_entity.id
_entity.type
_entity.pdbx_description
1 polymer ?
#
loop_
_entity_poly.entity_id
_entity_poly.type
_entity_poly.pdbx_seq_one_letter_code
_entity_poly.pdbx_strand_id
1 'polypeptide(L)'
;MKKLLFILLSVIAFASCQSDMQSGDALSDRRIKVFRYDRLQYEATVMNSISAIQKMNMDYPQATRILIEDVLMLGSVDAPDINERLCTYYSDSVLLRLMEEAEEKFSDMTPIEERLTEGFKRLKKEIPSLPVPQVYAQISALNQSVVVGDSLLGISLDKYMGEDYPLYKRYYYAYQRRSMTPERILPDCFTFYLVSLYPFGWETGHRTLFDVMMHQGKINWLVRKILGYSSDAEMLGYTKAETDWCKKNGKKLWDW
;
A
#
# COMPACT_ATOMS: atom_id res chain seq x y z
N MET A 1 -16.73 36.62 -44.17
CA MET A 1 -15.59 36.66 -43.23
C MET A 1 -16.01 36.43 -41.76
N LYS A 2 -17.06 37.08 -41.23
CA LYS A 2 -17.47 36.88 -39.81
C LYS A 2 -17.92 35.46 -39.47
N LYS A 3 -18.57 34.71 -40.37
CA LYS A 3 -19.01 33.32 -40.16
C LYS A 3 -17.85 32.33 -40.16
N LEU A 4 -16.77 32.59 -40.91
CA LEU A 4 -15.56 31.76 -40.95
C LEU A 4 -14.75 31.91 -39.67
N LEU A 5 -14.74 33.11 -39.08
CA LEU A 5 -14.06 33.39 -37.81
C LEU A 5 -14.72 32.69 -36.62
N PHE A 6 -16.06 32.55 -36.63
CA PHE A 6 -16.80 31.82 -35.58
C PHE A 6 -16.57 30.32 -35.64
N ILE A 7 -16.43 29.75 -36.84
CA ILE A 7 -16.13 28.32 -37.02
C ILE A 7 -14.68 28.02 -36.54
N LEU A 8 -13.74 28.92 -36.83
CA LEU A 8 -12.35 28.76 -36.36
C LEU A 8 -12.21 28.86 -34.83
N LEU A 9 -13.02 29.75 -34.20
CA LEU A 9 -13.03 29.89 -32.74
C LEU A 9 -13.67 28.69 -32.02
N SER A 10 -14.68 28.04 -32.63
CA SER A 10 -15.31 26.85 -32.07
C SER A 10 -14.44 25.60 -32.17
N VAL A 11 -13.55 25.50 -33.16
CA VAL A 11 -12.59 24.36 -33.27
C VAL A 11 -11.49 24.45 -32.24
N ILE A 12 -11.10 25.66 -31.82
CA ILE A 12 -10.08 25.85 -30.77
C ILE A 12 -10.62 25.48 -29.36
N ALA A 13 -11.94 25.61 -29.14
CA ALA A 13 -12.57 25.29 -27.85
C ALA A 13 -12.69 23.77 -27.56
N PHE A 14 -12.63 22.91 -28.59
CA PHE A 14 -12.65 21.45 -28.43
C PHE A 14 -11.27 20.79 -28.29
N ALA A 15 -10.18 21.54 -28.43
CA ALA A 15 -8.81 21.03 -28.28
C ALA A 15 -8.29 21.07 -26.85
N SER A 16 -9.10 21.51 -25.86
CA SER A 16 -8.67 21.70 -24.45
C SER A 16 -9.16 20.63 -23.45
N CYS A 17 -9.55 19.46 -23.93
CA CYS A 17 -9.82 18.31 -23.06
C CYS A 17 -9.17 17.05 -23.63
N GLN A 18 -7.86 17.09 -23.81
CA GLN A 18 -7.06 15.87 -23.76
C GLN A 18 -6.55 15.74 -22.33
N SER A 19 -7.25 14.90 -21.56
CA SER A 19 -6.71 14.31 -20.34
C SER A 19 -5.37 13.69 -20.69
N ASP A 20 -4.32 14.17 -20.05
CA ASP A 20 -2.95 13.67 -20.13
C ASP A 20 -2.90 12.19 -19.71
N MET A 21 -3.25 11.30 -20.62
CA MET A 21 -2.73 9.94 -20.64
C MET A 21 -1.35 10.01 -21.29
N GLN A 22 -0.40 10.67 -20.63
CA GLN A 22 0.98 10.67 -21.06
C GLN A 22 1.63 9.34 -20.67
N SER A 23 1.93 8.59 -21.74
CA SER A 23 2.91 7.50 -21.83
C SER A 23 4.15 7.68 -20.95
N GLY A 24 4.56 6.59 -20.38
CA GLY A 24 5.70 6.07 -19.62
C GLY A 24 6.97 6.87 -19.37
N ASP A 25 7.19 8.06 -19.87
CA ASP A 25 8.46 8.80 -19.72
C ASP A 25 8.41 10.00 -18.74
N ALA A 26 7.24 10.39 -18.27
CA ALA A 26 7.10 11.55 -17.37
C ALA A 26 7.32 11.22 -15.88
N LEU A 27 7.67 10.00 -15.52
CA LEU A 27 7.86 9.56 -14.12
C LEU A 27 9.23 9.89 -13.55
N SER A 28 10.20 10.34 -14.37
CA SER A 28 11.53 10.71 -13.88
C SER A 28 11.50 11.91 -12.91
N ASP A 29 10.44 12.72 -12.94
CA ASP A 29 10.33 13.95 -12.13
C ASP A 29 9.09 14.02 -11.22
N ARG A 30 8.17 13.07 -11.32
CA ARG A 30 6.95 13.09 -10.50
C ARG A 30 7.19 12.44 -9.13
N ARG A 31 7.02 13.24 -8.07
CA ARG A 31 6.99 12.75 -6.69
C ARG A 31 5.72 11.90 -6.48
N ILE A 32 5.87 10.70 -5.93
CA ILE A 32 4.74 9.88 -5.48
C ILE A 32 4.10 10.59 -4.29
N LYS A 33 2.79 10.78 -4.35
CA LYS A 33 1.97 11.26 -3.24
C LYS A 33 1.17 10.11 -2.66
N VAL A 34 1.03 10.10 -1.34
CA VAL A 34 0.15 9.19 -0.62
C VAL A 34 -1.18 9.89 -0.40
N PHE A 35 -2.22 9.43 -1.09
CA PHE A 35 -3.56 9.96 -0.90
C PHE A 35 -4.09 9.58 0.48
N ARG A 36 -4.55 10.55 1.24
CA ARG A 36 -5.04 10.39 2.62
C ARG A 36 -6.49 9.91 2.61
N TYR A 37 -6.70 8.69 2.09
CA TYR A 37 -7.99 8.04 2.11
C TYR A 37 -8.45 7.69 3.53
N ASP A 38 -7.52 7.44 4.46
CA ASP A 38 -7.74 7.29 5.90
C ASP A 38 -8.49 8.48 6.51
N ARG A 39 -8.22 9.72 6.08
CA ARG A 39 -8.95 10.91 6.50
C ARG A 39 -10.38 10.91 5.98
N LEU A 40 -10.59 10.51 4.72
CA LEU A 40 -11.95 10.36 4.19
C LEU A 40 -12.73 9.27 4.93
N GLN A 41 -12.08 8.16 5.32
CA GLN A 41 -12.70 7.14 6.17
C GLN A 41 -13.16 7.74 7.50
N TYR A 42 -12.30 8.52 8.18
CA TYR A 42 -12.66 9.17 9.44
C TYR A 42 -13.84 10.15 9.26
N GLU A 43 -13.76 11.03 8.27
CA GLU A 43 -14.84 11.98 7.97
C GLU A 43 -16.16 11.26 7.66
N ALA A 44 -16.12 10.19 6.87
CA ALA A 44 -17.30 9.42 6.47
C ALA A 44 -17.94 8.70 7.66
N THR A 45 -17.11 8.03 8.47
CA THR A 45 -17.61 7.06 9.47
C THR A 45 -17.78 7.67 10.86
N VAL A 46 -16.91 8.60 11.25
CA VAL A 46 -16.95 9.25 12.58
C VAL A 46 -17.73 10.54 12.54
N MET A 47 -17.52 11.37 11.51
CA MET A 47 -18.20 12.65 11.37
C MET A 47 -19.51 12.54 10.57
N ASN A 48 -19.87 11.35 10.09
CA ASN A 48 -21.06 11.08 9.26
C ASN A 48 -21.16 12.03 8.05
N SER A 49 -20.03 12.34 7.43
CA SER A 49 -19.94 13.26 6.30
C SER A 49 -20.42 12.61 5.00
N ILE A 50 -21.57 13.00 4.50
CA ILE A 50 -22.11 12.54 3.22
C ILE A 50 -21.13 12.88 2.07
N SER A 51 -20.50 14.04 2.12
CA SER A 51 -19.53 14.45 1.09
C SER A 51 -18.27 13.56 1.08
N ALA A 52 -17.82 13.09 2.24
CA ALA A 52 -16.72 12.14 2.33
C ALA A 52 -17.11 10.77 1.77
N ILE A 53 -18.30 10.26 2.09
CA ILE A 53 -18.85 9.02 1.52
C ILE A 53 -18.92 9.13 -0.02
N GLN A 54 -19.43 10.26 -0.54
CA GLN A 54 -19.48 10.49 -1.99
C GLN A 54 -18.08 10.48 -2.62
N LYS A 55 -17.10 11.16 -2.02
CA LYS A 55 -15.71 11.14 -2.50
C LYS A 55 -15.10 9.73 -2.46
N MET A 56 -15.31 8.97 -1.40
CA MET A 56 -14.86 7.57 -1.33
C MET A 56 -15.39 6.77 -2.52
N ASN A 57 -16.68 6.90 -2.84
CA ASN A 57 -17.32 6.13 -3.89
C ASN A 57 -16.99 6.63 -5.31
N MET A 58 -16.82 7.95 -5.51
CA MET A 58 -16.63 8.55 -6.83
C MET A 58 -15.17 8.73 -7.22
N ASP A 59 -14.33 9.18 -6.28
CA ASP A 59 -12.93 9.48 -6.54
C ASP A 59 -12.01 8.28 -6.24
N TYR A 60 -12.44 7.37 -5.34
CA TYR A 60 -11.66 6.20 -4.91
C TYR A 60 -12.45 4.88 -4.98
N PRO A 61 -13.20 4.59 -6.07
CA PRO A 61 -14.12 3.47 -6.13
C PRO A 61 -13.43 2.11 -5.90
N GLN A 62 -12.24 1.93 -6.45
CA GLN A 62 -11.49 0.67 -6.27
C GLN A 62 -10.96 0.51 -4.83
N ALA A 63 -10.40 1.58 -4.24
CA ALA A 63 -9.94 1.54 -2.85
C ALA A 63 -11.10 1.27 -1.89
N THR A 64 -12.26 1.91 -2.14
CA THR A 64 -13.48 1.70 -1.35
C THR A 64 -14.01 0.27 -1.47
N ARG A 65 -14.03 -0.29 -2.68
CA ARG A 65 -14.43 -1.68 -2.90
C ARG A 65 -13.51 -2.66 -2.18
N ILE A 66 -12.21 -2.52 -2.36
CA ILE A 66 -11.22 -3.38 -1.71
C ILE A 66 -11.33 -3.28 -0.17
N LEU A 67 -11.48 -2.07 0.37
CA LEU A 67 -11.65 -1.89 1.80
C LEU A 67 -12.89 -2.63 2.31
N ILE A 68 -14.03 -2.45 1.68
CA ILE A 68 -15.32 -2.99 2.14
C ILE A 68 -15.41 -4.50 1.92
N GLU A 69 -15.06 -4.98 0.71
CA GLU A 69 -15.29 -6.37 0.31
C GLU A 69 -14.16 -7.29 0.76
N ASP A 70 -12.88 -6.88 0.59
CA ASP A 70 -11.72 -7.74 0.79
C ASP A 70 -11.05 -7.56 2.15
N VAL A 71 -10.99 -6.32 2.66
CA VAL A 71 -10.28 -6.00 3.91
C VAL A 71 -11.19 -6.15 5.13
N LEU A 72 -12.35 -5.50 5.12
CA LEU A 72 -13.29 -5.51 6.24
C LEU A 72 -14.33 -6.62 6.13
N MET A 73 -14.53 -7.21 4.94
CA MET A 73 -15.51 -8.28 4.66
C MET A 73 -16.93 -7.90 5.09
N LEU A 74 -17.34 -6.65 4.86
CA LEU A 74 -18.66 -6.15 5.26
C LEU A 74 -19.78 -6.53 4.26
N GLY A 75 -19.42 -7.08 3.11
CA GLY A 75 -20.34 -7.44 2.03
C GLY A 75 -20.06 -6.66 0.75
N SER A 76 -20.98 -6.69 -0.21
CA SER A 76 -20.80 -5.98 -1.47
C SER A 76 -20.85 -4.45 -1.27
N VAL A 77 -19.94 -3.74 -1.95
CA VAL A 77 -19.91 -2.28 -1.97
C VAL A 77 -21.19 -1.67 -2.57
N ASP A 78 -21.91 -2.45 -3.38
CA ASP A 78 -23.17 -2.05 -4.02
C ASP A 78 -24.42 -2.36 -3.14
N ALA A 79 -24.24 -2.91 -1.93
CA ALA A 79 -25.36 -3.18 -1.03
C ALA A 79 -26.01 -1.88 -0.53
N PRO A 80 -27.37 -1.81 -0.49
CA PRO A 80 -28.07 -0.56 -0.14
C PRO A 80 -27.73 0.00 1.24
N ASP A 81 -27.36 -0.87 2.19
CA ASP A 81 -27.04 -0.56 3.58
C ASP A 81 -25.54 -0.52 3.88
N ILE A 82 -24.68 -0.58 2.85
CA ILE A 82 -23.22 -0.73 3.05
C ILE A 82 -22.62 0.46 3.80
N ASN A 83 -23.09 1.67 3.55
CA ASN A 83 -22.61 2.85 4.26
C ASN A 83 -22.95 2.81 5.75
N GLU A 84 -24.14 2.32 6.10
CA GLU A 84 -24.56 2.12 7.50
C GLU A 84 -23.70 1.07 8.18
N ARG A 85 -23.45 -0.06 7.51
CA ARG A 85 -22.53 -1.11 8.02
C ARG A 85 -21.12 -0.58 8.24
N LEU A 86 -20.61 0.20 7.31
CA LEU A 86 -19.28 0.81 7.42
C LEU A 86 -19.20 1.77 8.61
N CYS A 87 -20.17 2.67 8.76
CA CYS A 87 -20.26 3.57 9.90
C CYS A 87 -20.39 2.82 11.23
N THR A 88 -21.26 1.81 11.28
CA THR A 88 -21.43 0.95 12.46
C THR A 88 -20.14 0.23 12.83
N TYR A 89 -19.43 -0.31 11.84
CA TYR A 89 -18.15 -1.00 12.07
C TYR A 89 -17.12 -0.09 12.74
N TYR A 90 -16.95 1.14 12.24
CA TYR A 90 -15.99 2.10 12.79
C TYR A 90 -16.51 2.89 14.00
N SER A 91 -17.74 2.65 14.46
CA SER A 91 -18.26 3.25 15.70
C SER A 91 -17.69 2.62 16.98
N ASP A 92 -16.96 1.51 16.86
CA ASP A 92 -16.25 0.89 18.00
C ASP A 92 -15.21 1.85 18.57
N SER A 93 -15.24 2.06 19.89
CA SER A 93 -14.39 3.04 20.57
C SER A 93 -12.88 2.73 20.46
N VAL A 94 -12.51 1.46 20.27
CA VAL A 94 -11.11 1.05 20.07
C VAL A 94 -10.66 1.44 18.68
N LEU A 95 -11.52 1.25 17.66
CA LEU A 95 -11.22 1.64 16.28
C LEU A 95 -11.18 3.15 16.13
N LEU A 96 -12.09 3.89 16.79
CA LEU A 96 -12.06 5.36 16.81
C LEU A 96 -10.73 5.88 17.32
N ARG A 97 -10.29 5.41 18.49
CA ARG A 97 -8.98 5.78 19.04
C ARG A 97 -7.84 5.41 18.10
N LEU A 98 -7.88 4.21 17.50
CA LEU A 98 -6.87 3.76 16.56
C LEU A 98 -6.76 4.70 15.35
N MET A 99 -7.90 5.18 14.80
CA MET A 99 -7.92 6.13 13.70
C MET A 99 -7.30 7.47 14.10
N GLU A 100 -7.65 7.99 15.28
CA GLU A 100 -7.12 9.27 15.81
C GLU A 100 -5.61 9.18 16.06
N GLU A 101 -5.15 8.13 16.74
CA GLU A 101 -3.73 7.92 17.04
C GLU A 101 -2.90 7.66 15.76
N ALA A 102 -3.48 6.99 14.74
CA ALA A 102 -2.84 6.81 13.44
C ALA A 102 -2.73 8.13 12.67
N GLU A 103 -3.77 8.98 12.69
CA GLU A 103 -3.73 10.31 12.09
C GLU A 103 -2.66 11.20 12.73
N GLU A 104 -2.57 11.21 14.06
CA GLU A 104 -1.55 11.96 14.78
C GLU A 104 -0.14 11.48 14.41
N LYS A 105 0.09 10.16 14.47
CA LYS A 105 1.39 9.55 14.20
C LYS A 105 1.86 9.76 12.76
N PHE A 106 0.96 9.67 11.81
CA PHE A 106 1.23 9.79 10.37
C PHE A 106 0.67 11.09 9.78
N SER A 107 0.65 12.17 10.58
CA SER A 107 0.21 13.50 10.13
C SER A 107 1.03 14.03 8.97
N ASP A 108 2.34 13.75 8.94
CA ASP A 108 3.26 14.05 7.84
C ASP A 108 3.73 12.76 7.13
N MET A 109 3.24 12.57 5.91
CA MET A 109 3.64 11.46 5.04
C MET A 109 4.84 11.78 4.14
N THR A 110 5.35 12.99 4.19
CA THR A 110 6.46 13.45 3.34
C THR A 110 7.67 12.52 3.34
N PRO A 111 8.18 12.03 4.49
CA PRO A 111 9.33 11.12 4.49
C PRO A 111 9.05 9.78 3.81
N ILE A 112 7.82 9.28 3.91
CA ILE A 112 7.39 8.04 3.25
C ILE A 112 7.27 8.28 1.74
N GLU A 113 6.65 9.39 1.31
CA GLU A 113 6.50 9.77 -0.10
C GLU A 113 7.85 9.92 -0.81
N GLU A 114 8.83 10.55 -0.15
CA GLU A 114 10.18 10.71 -0.69
C GLU A 114 10.86 9.36 -0.91
N ARG A 115 10.81 8.51 0.08
CA ARG A 115 11.41 7.17 0.01
C ARG A 115 10.67 6.26 -0.99
N LEU A 116 9.35 6.32 -1.09
CA LEU A 116 8.58 5.63 -2.14
C LEU A 116 9.01 6.11 -3.51
N THR A 117 9.10 7.42 -3.71
CA THR A 117 9.52 8.02 -4.98
C THR A 117 10.91 7.53 -5.40
N GLU A 118 11.88 7.55 -4.49
CA GLU A 118 13.24 7.08 -4.76
C GLU A 118 13.26 5.57 -5.02
N GLY A 119 12.53 4.77 -4.23
CA GLY A 119 12.43 3.33 -4.42
C GLY A 119 11.83 2.97 -5.78
N PHE A 120 10.74 3.61 -6.20
CA PHE A 120 10.15 3.37 -7.52
C PHE A 120 11.04 3.87 -8.66
N LYS A 121 11.76 4.98 -8.50
CA LYS A 121 12.78 5.42 -9.48
C LYS A 121 13.86 4.36 -9.68
N ARG A 122 14.37 3.78 -8.60
CA ARG A 122 15.37 2.70 -8.68
C ARG A 122 14.76 1.42 -9.26
N LEU A 123 13.54 1.07 -8.86
CA LEU A 123 12.84 -0.09 -9.37
C LEU A 123 12.60 -0.01 -10.89
N LYS A 124 12.24 1.18 -11.41
CA LYS A 124 12.10 1.43 -12.85
C LYS A 124 13.43 1.30 -13.61
N LYS A 125 14.57 1.55 -12.99
CA LYS A 125 15.88 1.30 -13.61
C LYS A 125 16.17 -0.19 -13.74
N GLU A 126 15.76 -1.00 -12.77
CA GLU A 126 15.92 -2.46 -12.82
C GLU A 126 14.88 -3.12 -13.74
N ILE A 127 13.64 -2.63 -13.72
CA ILE A 127 12.52 -3.18 -14.50
C ILE A 127 11.77 -2.01 -15.18
N PRO A 128 12.22 -1.56 -16.38
CA PRO A 128 11.67 -0.38 -17.05
C PRO A 128 10.17 -0.47 -17.36
N SER A 129 9.67 -1.66 -17.66
CA SER A 129 8.24 -1.90 -17.98
C SER A 129 7.31 -1.91 -16.78
N LEU A 130 7.84 -1.89 -15.55
CA LEU A 130 7.02 -2.02 -14.34
C LEU A 130 6.13 -0.78 -14.17
N PRO A 131 4.80 -0.94 -13.98
CA PRO A 131 3.91 0.18 -13.70
C PRO A 131 4.22 0.79 -12.32
N VAL A 132 3.84 2.03 -12.10
CA VAL A 132 3.91 2.68 -10.78
C VAL A 132 2.48 2.87 -10.29
N PRO A 133 2.12 2.30 -9.14
CA PRO A 133 0.76 2.38 -8.64
C PRO A 133 0.46 3.77 -8.05
N GLN A 134 -0.82 4.10 -7.98
CA GLN A 134 -1.28 5.16 -7.10
C GLN A 134 -1.23 4.66 -5.65
N VAL A 135 -0.66 5.47 -4.76
CA VAL A 135 -0.49 5.08 -3.36
C VAL A 135 -1.49 5.83 -2.48
N TYR A 136 -2.16 5.11 -1.60
CA TYR A 136 -3.09 5.69 -0.64
C TYR A 136 -2.90 5.12 0.76
N ALA A 137 -3.25 5.91 1.78
CA ALA A 137 -3.28 5.47 3.17
C ALA A 137 -4.71 5.08 3.57
N GLN A 138 -4.86 4.04 4.38
CA GLN A 138 -6.15 3.59 4.92
C GLN A 138 -6.02 3.10 6.35
N ILE A 139 -7.14 2.87 7.01
CA ILE A 139 -7.25 2.15 8.28
C ILE A 139 -7.97 0.83 8.02
N SER A 140 -7.29 -0.27 8.25
CA SER A 140 -7.78 -1.63 7.94
C SER A 140 -8.39 -2.36 9.12
N ALA A 141 -8.51 -1.71 10.26
CA ALA A 141 -8.88 -2.33 11.53
C ALA A 141 -7.99 -3.55 11.88
N LEU A 142 -6.70 -3.43 11.62
CA LEU A 142 -5.64 -4.43 11.84
C LEU A 142 -5.72 -5.68 10.94
N ASN A 143 -6.56 -5.70 9.92
CA ASN A 143 -6.74 -6.88 9.07
C ASN A 143 -5.59 -7.06 8.05
N GLN A 144 -5.18 -5.98 7.37
CA GLN A 144 -4.18 -6.02 6.30
C GLN A 144 -3.11 -4.95 6.53
N SER A 145 -1.85 -5.23 6.20
CA SER A 145 -0.76 -4.23 6.30
C SER A 145 -0.60 -3.42 5.01
N VAL A 146 -0.61 -4.10 3.89
CA VAL A 146 -0.54 -3.51 2.55
C VAL A 146 -1.57 -4.19 1.66
N VAL A 147 -2.24 -3.40 0.87
CA VAL A 147 -3.21 -3.87 -0.12
C VAL A 147 -2.69 -3.53 -1.51
N VAL A 148 -2.75 -4.49 -2.43
CA VAL A 148 -2.36 -4.28 -3.83
C VAL A 148 -3.57 -4.58 -4.71
N GLY A 149 -4.01 -3.57 -5.44
CA GLY A 149 -5.06 -3.69 -6.45
C GLY A 149 -4.53 -3.36 -7.85
N ASP A 150 -5.41 -3.33 -8.83
CA ASP A 150 -5.07 -2.90 -10.19
C ASP A 150 -4.59 -1.44 -10.16
N SER A 151 -3.30 -1.22 -10.36
CA SER A 151 -2.66 0.10 -10.31
C SER A 151 -2.79 0.85 -8.96
N LEU A 152 -3.12 0.15 -7.86
CA LEU A 152 -3.27 0.72 -6.52
C LEU A 152 -2.37 0.04 -5.51
N LEU A 153 -1.87 0.82 -4.56
CA LEU A 153 -1.11 0.35 -3.40
C LEU A 153 -1.65 1.05 -2.14
N GLY A 154 -2.34 0.32 -1.30
CA GLY A 154 -2.89 0.82 -0.03
C GLY A 154 -1.98 0.51 1.14
N ILE A 155 -1.70 1.50 1.97
CA ILE A 155 -0.91 1.39 3.20
C ILE A 155 -1.86 1.49 4.38
N SER A 156 -2.00 0.43 5.16
CA SER A 156 -2.83 0.43 6.36
C SER A 156 -2.01 0.97 7.53
N LEU A 157 -2.20 2.26 7.85
CA LEU A 157 -1.41 2.98 8.85
C LEU A 157 -1.53 2.36 10.24
N ASP A 158 -2.69 1.81 10.56
CA ASP A 158 -2.99 1.11 11.80
C ASP A 158 -2.14 -0.15 12.04
N LYS A 159 -1.46 -0.66 11.02
CA LYS A 159 -0.53 -1.81 11.14
C LYS A 159 0.91 -1.39 11.48
N TYR A 160 1.20 -0.09 11.56
CA TYR A 160 2.56 0.43 11.72
C TYR A 160 2.69 1.41 12.89
N MET A 161 1.87 1.21 13.94
CA MET A 161 1.84 2.07 15.12
C MET A 161 3.06 1.91 16.05
N GLY A 162 3.88 0.89 15.82
CA GLY A 162 5.08 0.59 16.62
C GLY A 162 4.94 -0.69 17.44
N GLU A 163 6.07 -1.39 17.68
CA GLU A 163 6.13 -2.68 18.34
C GLU A 163 5.41 -2.69 19.72
N ASP A 164 5.53 -1.58 20.44
CA ASP A 164 5.00 -1.44 21.79
C ASP A 164 3.58 -0.88 21.88
N TYR A 165 2.94 -0.66 20.72
CA TYR A 165 1.58 -0.15 20.71
C TYR A 165 0.63 -1.00 21.56
N PRO A 166 -0.14 -0.42 22.51
CA PRO A 166 -0.89 -1.18 23.50
C PRO A 166 -1.87 -2.19 22.92
N LEU A 167 -2.55 -1.79 21.81
CA LEU A 167 -3.52 -2.64 21.13
C LEU A 167 -2.83 -3.88 20.52
N TYR A 168 -1.60 -3.73 19.99
CA TYR A 168 -0.84 -4.86 19.45
C TYR A 168 -0.46 -5.87 20.54
N LYS A 169 -0.09 -5.40 21.74
CA LYS A 169 0.23 -6.29 22.87
C LYS A 169 -0.94 -7.18 23.26
N ARG A 170 -2.16 -6.73 22.98
CA ARG A 170 -3.39 -7.49 23.28
C ARG A 170 -3.68 -8.59 22.25
N TYR A 171 -3.34 -8.36 20.96
CA TYR A 171 -3.79 -9.22 19.86
C TYR A 171 -2.65 -9.95 19.13
N TYR A 172 -1.39 -9.53 19.28
CA TYR A 172 -0.27 -10.07 18.53
C TYR A 172 0.86 -10.56 19.44
N TYR A 173 1.50 -11.65 19.01
CA TYR A 173 2.71 -12.14 19.66
C TYR A 173 3.90 -11.19 19.44
N ALA A 174 4.90 -11.24 20.33
CA ALA A 174 6.06 -10.35 20.28
C ALA A 174 6.79 -10.39 18.91
N TYR A 175 6.94 -11.59 18.32
CA TYR A 175 7.62 -11.74 17.03
C TYR A 175 6.84 -11.08 15.88
N GLN A 176 5.49 -11.05 15.93
CA GLN A 176 4.65 -10.39 14.94
C GLN A 176 4.74 -8.86 15.06
N ARG A 177 4.72 -8.36 16.31
CA ARG A 177 4.76 -6.91 16.59
C ARG A 177 6.03 -6.23 16.10
N ARG A 178 7.17 -6.94 16.08
CA ARG A 178 8.45 -6.42 15.58
C ARG A 178 8.39 -5.94 14.13
N SER A 179 7.48 -6.46 13.32
CA SER A 179 7.26 -6.01 11.94
C SER A 179 6.21 -4.90 11.84
N MET A 180 5.54 -4.53 12.93
CA MET A 180 4.44 -3.56 12.93
C MET A 180 4.94 -2.15 13.31
N THR A 181 6.03 -1.72 12.70
CA THR A 181 6.68 -0.42 12.96
C THR A 181 6.75 0.44 11.69
N PRO A 182 6.82 1.78 11.79
CA PRO A 182 6.87 2.67 10.63
C PRO A 182 8.00 2.35 9.64
N GLU A 183 9.12 1.82 10.13
CA GLU A 183 10.29 1.46 9.31
C GLU A 183 9.97 0.31 8.34
N ARG A 184 8.93 -0.48 8.65
CA ARG A 184 8.48 -1.61 7.83
C ARG A 184 7.58 -1.21 6.66
N ILE A 185 7.02 -0.01 6.65
CA ILE A 185 6.11 0.45 5.59
C ILE A 185 6.75 0.26 4.21
N LEU A 186 7.97 0.76 4.03
CA LEU A 186 8.63 0.71 2.72
C LEU A 186 8.98 -0.71 2.27
N PRO A 187 9.65 -1.54 3.09
CA PRO A 187 9.90 -2.94 2.75
C PRO A 187 8.63 -3.70 2.40
N ASP A 188 7.57 -3.52 3.18
CA ASP A 188 6.31 -4.22 2.97
C ASP A 188 5.61 -3.75 1.68
N CYS A 189 5.54 -2.45 1.43
CA CYS A 189 4.99 -1.89 0.18
C CYS A 189 5.66 -2.51 -1.05
N PHE A 190 6.98 -2.50 -1.13
CA PHE A 190 7.69 -3.04 -2.28
C PHE A 190 7.63 -4.57 -2.35
N THR A 191 7.66 -5.25 -1.20
CA THR A 191 7.55 -6.72 -1.17
C THR A 191 6.19 -7.17 -1.68
N PHE A 192 5.08 -6.64 -1.12
CA PHE A 192 3.73 -7.03 -1.54
C PHE A 192 3.45 -6.62 -2.98
N TYR A 193 3.91 -5.45 -3.40
CA TYR A 193 3.77 -5.00 -4.77
C TYR A 193 4.48 -5.93 -5.76
N LEU A 194 5.73 -6.30 -5.49
CA LEU A 194 6.47 -7.22 -6.35
C LEU A 194 5.90 -8.63 -6.33
N VAL A 195 5.46 -9.14 -5.18
CA VAL A 195 4.79 -10.45 -5.10
C VAL A 195 3.49 -10.47 -5.91
N SER A 196 2.74 -9.37 -5.92
CA SER A 196 1.51 -9.23 -6.72
C SER A 196 1.80 -9.25 -8.22
N LEU A 197 2.86 -8.58 -8.67
CA LEU A 197 3.24 -8.53 -10.09
C LEU A 197 3.94 -9.82 -10.56
N TYR A 198 4.65 -10.47 -9.66
CA TYR A 198 5.40 -11.70 -9.90
C TYR A 198 4.97 -12.78 -8.90
N PRO A 199 3.73 -13.29 -8.99
CA PRO A 199 3.25 -14.31 -8.08
C PRO A 199 4.06 -15.59 -8.26
N PHE A 200 4.18 -16.37 -7.18
CA PHE A 200 4.80 -17.68 -7.26
C PHE A 200 3.93 -18.61 -8.13
N GLY A 201 4.53 -19.13 -9.21
CA GLY A 201 3.84 -19.98 -10.19
C GLY A 201 3.59 -21.39 -9.66
N TRP A 202 2.58 -21.59 -8.83
CA TRP A 202 2.19 -22.89 -8.29
C TRP A 202 1.82 -23.94 -9.35
N GLU A 203 1.49 -23.48 -10.56
CA GLU A 203 0.95 -24.34 -11.63
C GLU A 203 2.04 -24.95 -12.53
N THR A 204 3.25 -24.42 -12.53
CA THR A 204 4.30 -24.73 -13.51
C THR A 204 5.31 -25.78 -13.08
N GLY A 205 5.00 -26.67 -12.12
CA GLY A 205 5.89 -27.80 -11.83
C GLY A 205 6.47 -27.79 -10.41
N HIS A 206 7.72 -27.68 -10.21
CA HIS A 206 8.39 -27.86 -8.92
C HIS A 206 7.82 -26.96 -7.80
N ARG A 207 7.22 -27.60 -6.78
CA ARG A 207 6.53 -26.92 -5.67
C ARG A 207 7.18 -27.28 -4.34
N THR A 208 8.49 -27.22 -4.30
CA THR A 208 9.23 -27.48 -3.08
C THR A 208 9.31 -26.23 -2.21
N LEU A 209 9.55 -26.41 -0.92
CA LEU A 209 9.86 -25.29 -0.02
C LEU A 209 11.04 -24.47 -0.56
N PHE A 210 12.02 -25.12 -1.18
CA PHE A 210 13.16 -24.47 -1.80
C PHE A 210 12.74 -23.48 -2.90
N ASP A 211 11.80 -23.86 -3.77
CA ASP A 211 11.32 -22.99 -4.85
C ASP A 211 10.63 -21.74 -4.29
N VAL A 212 9.81 -21.91 -3.24
CA VAL A 212 9.16 -20.77 -2.54
C VAL A 212 10.21 -19.85 -1.88
N MET A 213 11.19 -20.44 -1.20
CA MET A 213 12.26 -19.68 -0.56
C MET A 213 13.11 -18.92 -1.58
N MET A 214 13.43 -19.55 -2.73
CA MET A 214 14.17 -18.91 -3.81
C MET A 214 13.39 -17.76 -4.45
N HIS A 215 12.08 -17.94 -4.65
CA HIS A 215 11.22 -16.88 -5.16
C HIS A 215 11.19 -15.68 -4.20
N GLN A 216 10.88 -15.93 -2.92
CA GLN A 216 10.88 -14.88 -1.90
C GLN A 216 12.26 -14.23 -1.73
N GLY A 217 13.33 -15.01 -1.83
CA GLY A 217 14.70 -14.52 -1.78
C GLY A 217 15.01 -13.53 -2.91
N LYS A 218 14.53 -13.78 -4.14
CA LYS A 218 14.68 -12.85 -5.27
C LYS A 218 13.94 -11.53 -5.02
N ILE A 219 12.71 -11.61 -4.51
CA ILE A 219 11.92 -10.42 -4.14
C ILE A 219 12.66 -9.61 -3.07
N ASN A 220 13.07 -10.26 -1.98
CA ASN A 220 13.77 -9.60 -0.87
C ASN A 220 15.10 -8.97 -1.33
N TRP A 221 15.86 -9.65 -2.18
CA TRP A 221 17.09 -9.11 -2.74
C TRP A 221 16.83 -7.81 -3.54
N LEU A 222 15.77 -7.81 -4.37
CA LEU A 222 15.41 -6.62 -5.15
C LEU A 222 14.95 -5.49 -4.25
N VAL A 223 14.08 -5.76 -3.26
CA VAL A 223 13.61 -4.78 -2.27
C VAL A 223 14.78 -4.16 -1.52
N ARG A 224 15.72 -4.99 -1.03
CA ARG A 224 16.94 -4.51 -0.38
C ARG A 224 17.72 -3.56 -1.26
N LYS A 225 17.94 -3.96 -2.54
CA LYS A 225 18.70 -3.18 -3.53
C LYS A 225 18.07 -1.81 -3.79
N ILE A 226 16.77 -1.76 -4.06
CA ILE A 226 16.07 -0.51 -4.40
C ILE A 226 15.92 0.43 -3.20
N LEU A 227 15.77 -0.10 -1.99
CA LEU A 227 15.67 0.70 -0.77
C LEU A 227 17.04 1.07 -0.18
N GLY A 228 18.13 0.48 -0.69
CA GLY A 228 19.49 0.81 -0.29
C GLY A 228 19.90 0.25 1.07
N TYR A 229 19.26 -0.82 1.54
CA TYR A 229 19.69 -1.49 2.78
C TYR A 229 21.05 -2.17 2.63
N SER A 230 21.89 -2.10 3.66
CA SER A 230 23.24 -2.67 3.65
C SER A 230 23.24 -4.19 3.69
N SER A 231 22.20 -4.79 4.27
CA SER A 231 22.08 -6.25 4.42
C SER A 231 20.61 -6.71 4.39
N ASP A 232 20.40 -8.01 4.10
CA ASP A 232 19.09 -8.64 4.20
C ASP A 232 18.58 -8.64 5.65
N ALA A 233 19.49 -8.80 6.62
CA ALA A 233 19.14 -8.75 8.04
C ALA A 233 18.53 -7.40 8.45
N GLU A 234 19.12 -6.30 7.97
CA GLU A 234 18.60 -4.94 8.20
C GLU A 234 17.23 -4.77 7.54
N MET A 235 17.09 -5.14 6.27
CA MET A 235 15.84 -5.04 5.53
C MET A 235 14.73 -5.90 6.13
N LEU A 236 15.05 -7.10 6.63
CA LEU A 236 14.09 -8.02 7.25
C LEU A 236 13.83 -7.71 8.74
N GLY A 237 14.60 -6.79 9.35
CA GLY A 237 14.49 -6.46 10.76
C GLY A 237 15.01 -7.56 11.69
N TYR A 238 15.99 -8.35 11.23
CA TYR A 238 16.61 -9.39 12.06
C TYR A 238 17.54 -8.79 13.11
N THR A 239 17.48 -9.31 14.30
CA THR A 239 18.46 -9.03 15.34
C THR A 239 19.82 -9.63 14.98
N LYS A 240 20.87 -9.14 15.65
CA LYS A 240 22.21 -9.73 15.50
C LYS A 240 22.21 -11.22 15.87
N ALA A 241 21.53 -11.61 16.95
CA ALA A 241 21.42 -13.00 17.38
C ALA A 241 20.77 -13.90 16.33
N GLU A 242 19.68 -13.43 15.70
CA GLU A 242 19.01 -14.16 14.60
C GLU A 242 19.90 -14.27 13.37
N THR A 243 20.60 -13.19 13.02
CA THR A 243 21.55 -13.17 11.89
C THR A 243 22.70 -14.17 12.13
N ASP A 244 23.27 -14.18 13.34
CA ASP A 244 24.34 -15.11 13.71
C ASP A 244 23.85 -16.56 13.72
N TRP A 245 22.62 -16.79 14.22
CA TRP A 245 21.99 -18.10 14.15
C TRP A 245 21.79 -18.59 12.72
N CYS A 246 21.26 -17.75 11.83
CA CYS A 246 21.07 -18.08 10.41
C CYS A 246 22.41 -18.44 9.74
N LYS A 247 23.46 -17.67 9.99
CA LYS A 247 24.82 -17.97 9.45
C LYS A 247 25.34 -19.31 9.93
N LYS A 248 25.17 -19.59 11.24
CA LYS A 248 25.66 -20.84 11.86
C LYS A 248 24.89 -22.07 11.41
N ASN A 249 23.59 -21.95 11.18
CA ASN A 249 22.69 -23.08 10.94
C ASN A 249 22.21 -23.18 9.49
N GLY A 250 22.57 -22.24 8.61
CA GLY A 250 22.09 -22.20 7.24
C GLY A 250 22.31 -23.50 6.47
N LYS A 251 23.47 -24.19 6.66
CA LYS A 251 23.74 -25.49 6.02
C LYS A 251 22.77 -26.58 6.51
N LYS A 252 22.40 -26.56 7.77
CA LYS A 252 21.50 -27.58 8.35
C LYS A 252 20.06 -27.48 7.83
N LEU A 253 19.65 -26.29 7.37
CA LEU A 253 18.31 -26.12 6.78
C LEU A 253 18.16 -26.87 5.43
N TRP A 254 19.26 -27.20 4.78
CA TRP A 254 19.26 -27.94 3.52
C TRP A 254 19.38 -29.45 3.69
N ASP A 255 19.64 -29.89 4.91
CA ASP A 255 19.77 -31.33 5.27
C ASP A 255 18.40 -31.93 5.71
N TRP A 256 17.33 -31.13 5.71
CA TRP A 256 15.96 -31.50 6.06
C TRP A 256 15.12 -31.66 4.78
#